data_ad719a3d0f10853bb8e317b235ef219f
#
_entry.id   ad719a3d0f10853bb8e317b235ef219f
#
_cell.length_a   1.000
_cell.length_b   1.000
_cell.length_c   1.000
_cell.angle_alpha   90.00
_cell.angle_beta   90.00
_cell.angle_gamma   90.00
#
_symmetry.space_group_name_H-M   'P 1'
#
loop_
_entity.id
_entity.type
_entity.pdbx_description
1 polymer ?
#
loop_
_entity_poly.entity_id
_entity_poly.type
_entity_poly.pdbx_seq_one_letter_code
_entity_poly.pdbx_strand_id
1 'polypeptide(L)'
;MLEGKKIVLGITGSIAAYKSCLLIRELIKKGAEVQVVITPAGKEFITPITLSALTHKPVISEFFSQKDGTWNSHVDLGLWADAMVIAPCTAASLGKMANGVADNMLITTYLSMKAPVFIAPAMDLDMYKHPSTQKNLETLRGYGNHIIEPANGFLASGLEGKGRMEEPENIVQSLEYFFSESINSKYAERGDLQGKTILITAGPTYERLDPVRFIGNYSSGKMGFALAEDCILRGAKVILIAGPVSLTCSAAIERIDVESCNEMYDATVREYPKCDAAILCAAVADFRPEQIAKHKIKREGDSLALTLIPTQDIAATIGKMKSEKQRLVVFALETNEEERNARKKLERKSADFIVLNSTRIPGTTFQSDDNQITIISKDRKKVYDKKPKSEVARDIIDELVSLL
;
A
#
# COMPACT_ATOMS: atom_id res chain seq x y z
N MET A 1 4.39 -0.49 2.43
CA MET A 1 4.01 -1.88 2.75
C MET A 1 5.10 -2.67 3.50
N LEU A 2 6.34 -2.19 3.50
CA LEU A 2 7.42 -2.82 4.27
C LEU A 2 7.67 -2.15 5.63
N GLU A 3 6.88 -1.17 6.02
CA GLU A 3 6.98 -0.50 7.32
C GLU A 3 6.88 -1.51 8.47
N GLY A 4 7.88 -1.50 9.36
CA GLY A 4 8.00 -2.43 10.48
C GLY A 4 8.29 -3.89 10.11
N LYS A 5 8.44 -4.24 8.82
CA LYS A 5 8.78 -5.61 8.39
C LYS A 5 10.23 -5.95 8.69
N LYS A 6 10.45 -7.12 9.22
CA LYS A 6 11.75 -7.65 9.63
C LYS A 6 12.31 -8.55 8.54
N ILE A 7 13.37 -8.12 7.87
CA ILE A 7 13.96 -8.80 6.71
C ILE A 7 15.34 -9.36 7.06
N VAL A 8 15.51 -10.67 6.93
CA VAL A 8 16.85 -11.28 6.92
C VAL A 8 17.40 -11.20 5.51
N LEU A 9 18.49 -10.47 5.30
CA LEU A 9 19.18 -10.37 4.02
C LEU A 9 20.41 -11.27 3.99
N GLY A 10 20.34 -12.33 3.20
CA GLY A 10 21.43 -13.25 2.93
C GLY A 10 22.30 -12.76 1.76
N ILE A 11 23.62 -12.66 1.97
CA ILE A 11 24.56 -12.23 0.93
C ILE A 11 25.58 -13.33 0.67
N THR A 12 25.72 -13.74 -0.60
CA THR A 12 26.66 -14.79 -1.01
C THR A 12 27.80 -14.23 -1.88
N GLY A 13 28.84 -15.04 -2.14
CA GLY A 13 30.07 -14.64 -2.81
C GLY A 13 29.91 -14.41 -4.31
N SER A 14 29.47 -13.24 -4.70
CA SER A 14 29.34 -12.79 -6.09
C SER A 14 29.74 -11.33 -6.20
N ILE A 15 30.25 -10.95 -7.38
CA ILE A 15 30.50 -9.54 -7.69
C ILE A 15 29.22 -8.69 -7.49
N ALA A 16 28.03 -9.26 -7.72
CA ALA A 16 26.74 -8.58 -7.50
C ALA A 16 26.48 -8.21 -6.02
N ALA A 17 27.31 -8.63 -5.06
CA ALA A 17 27.17 -8.28 -3.65
C ALA A 17 27.18 -6.76 -3.40
N TYR A 18 27.82 -5.95 -4.28
CA TYR A 18 27.77 -4.49 -4.15
C TYR A 18 26.34 -3.92 -4.23
N LYS A 19 25.44 -4.60 -5.00
CA LYS A 19 24.03 -4.20 -5.11
C LYS A 19 23.27 -4.40 -3.79
N SER A 20 23.75 -5.28 -2.91
CA SER A 20 23.10 -5.50 -1.60
C SER A 20 23.12 -4.24 -0.73
N CYS A 21 24.10 -3.35 -0.92
CA CYS A 21 24.10 -2.05 -0.24
C CYS A 21 22.94 -1.15 -0.69
N LEU A 22 22.64 -1.15 -1.99
CA LEU A 22 21.51 -0.40 -2.54
C LEU A 22 20.20 -1.03 -2.08
N LEU A 23 20.11 -2.37 -2.09
CA LEU A 23 18.94 -3.11 -1.60
C LEU A 23 18.66 -2.80 -0.12
N ILE A 24 19.68 -2.79 0.75
CA ILE A 24 19.53 -2.40 2.16
C ILE A 24 18.94 -1.00 2.28
N ARG A 25 19.46 -0.05 1.51
CA ARG A 25 18.96 1.35 1.55
C ARG A 25 17.50 1.46 1.10
N GLU A 26 17.12 0.76 0.03
CA GLU A 26 15.74 0.77 -0.44
C GLU A 26 14.79 0.10 0.57
N LEU A 27 15.17 -1.03 1.17
CA LEU A 27 14.39 -1.68 2.22
C LEU A 27 14.18 -0.76 3.44
N ILE A 28 15.25 -0.11 3.91
CA ILE A 28 15.18 0.83 5.06
C ILE A 28 14.35 2.07 4.72
N LYS A 29 14.46 2.64 3.52
CA LYS A 29 13.61 3.75 3.07
C LYS A 29 12.11 3.39 3.08
N LYS A 30 11.79 2.12 2.85
CA LYS A 30 10.42 1.59 2.92
C LYS A 30 9.99 1.21 4.34
N GLY A 31 10.81 1.51 5.35
CA GLY A 31 10.53 1.28 6.77
C GLY A 31 10.85 -0.14 7.26
N ALA A 32 11.53 -0.97 6.46
CA ALA A 32 11.90 -2.31 6.89
C ALA A 32 13.09 -2.30 7.85
N GLU A 33 13.10 -3.23 8.79
CA GLU A 33 14.23 -3.55 9.67
C GLU A 33 15.05 -4.68 9.06
N VAL A 34 16.33 -4.43 8.74
CA VAL A 34 17.19 -5.38 8.01
C VAL A 34 18.26 -5.98 8.93
N GLN A 35 18.35 -7.32 8.94
CA GLN A 35 19.43 -8.08 9.56
C GLN A 35 20.23 -8.82 8.48
N VAL A 36 21.52 -8.54 8.36
CA VAL A 36 22.36 -9.17 7.35
C VAL A 36 22.99 -10.46 7.87
N VAL A 37 22.92 -11.51 7.05
CA VAL A 37 23.66 -12.77 7.19
C VAL A 37 24.50 -12.97 5.95
N ILE A 38 25.83 -13.05 6.09
CA ILE A 38 26.78 -13.13 4.96
C ILE A 38 27.58 -14.43 5.00
N THR A 39 27.78 -15.04 3.83
CA THR A 39 28.67 -16.22 3.73
C THR A 39 30.15 -15.81 3.85
N PRO A 40 31.06 -16.73 4.23
CA PRO A 40 32.50 -16.46 4.18
C PRO A 40 32.95 -15.92 2.82
N ALA A 41 32.53 -16.51 1.72
CA ALA A 41 32.84 -16.02 0.38
C ALA A 41 32.21 -14.65 0.07
N GLY A 42 31.08 -14.29 0.68
CA GLY A 42 30.47 -12.96 0.51
C GLY A 42 31.34 -11.84 1.09
N LYS A 43 32.10 -12.12 2.17
CA LYS A 43 33.00 -11.15 2.81
C LYS A 43 34.18 -10.74 1.91
N GLU A 44 34.52 -11.56 0.92
CA GLU A 44 35.58 -11.23 -0.06
C GLU A 44 35.13 -10.17 -1.08
N PHE A 45 33.83 -10.03 -1.28
CA PHE A 45 33.25 -9.07 -2.24
C PHE A 45 32.76 -7.78 -1.58
N ILE A 46 32.29 -7.87 -0.32
CA ILE A 46 31.82 -6.73 0.44
C ILE A 46 32.09 -6.91 1.93
N THR A 47 32.59 -5.84 2.57
CA THR A 47 32.99 -5.93 3.98
C THR A 47 31.82 -5.87 4.94
N PRO A 48 31.84 -6.60 6.06
CA PRO A 48 30.84 -6.47 7.13
C PRO A 48 30.70 -5.04 7.67
N ILE A 49 31.80 -4.26 7.68
CA ILE A 49 31.80 -2.85 8.13
C ILE A 49 30.83 -2.01 7.28
N THR A 50 30.90 -2.15 5.95
CA THR A 50 30.00 -1.42 5.04
C THR A 50 28.53 -1.76 5.32
N LEU A 51 28.22 -3.04 5.47
CA LEU A 51 26.86 -3.51 5.70
C LEU A 51 26.32 -3.11 7.09
N SER A 52 27.16 -3.20 8.12
CA SER A 52 26.84 -2.78 9.48
C SER A 52 26.58 -1.27 9.56
N ALA A 53 27.37 -0.46 8.86
CA ALA A 53 27.15 0.98 8.80
C ALA A 53 25.80 1.37 8.17
N LEU A 54 25.33 0.58 7.21
CA LEU A 54 24.04 0.81 6.54
C LEU A 54 22.83 0.36 7.38
N THR A 55 22.96 -0.78 8.08
CA THR A 55 21.87 -1.38 8.86
C THR A 55 21.81 -0.94 10.32
N HIS A 56 22.91 -0.33 10.82
CA HIS A 56 23.14 -0.05 12.24
C HIS A 56 23.08 -1.30 13.13
N LYS A 57 23.35 -2.48 12.54
CA LYS A 57 23.36 -3.77 13.22
C LYS A 57 24.61 -4.57 12.92
N PRO A 58 25.05 -5.46 13.84
CA PRO A 58 26.11 -6.41 13.55
C PRO A 58 25.76 -7.30 12.36
N VAL A 59 26.74 -7.58 11.52
CA VAL A 59 26.61 -8.54 10.41
C VAL A 59 26.94 -9.94 10.94
N ILE A 60 26.06 -10.88 10.70
CA ILE A 60 26.23 -12.26 11.14
C ILE A 60 26.87 -13.08 10.03
N SER A 61 27.99 -13.75 10.31
CA SER A 61 28.68 -14.60 9.33
C SER A 61 29.06 -15.97 9.88
N GLU A 62 29.25 -16.05 11.21
CA GLU A 62 29.71 -17.26 11.91
C GLU A 62 28.71 -17.68 12.99
N PHE A 63 28.72 -18.94 13.34
CA PHE A 63 27.87 -19.46 14.42
C PHE A 63 28.31 -18.92 15.79
N PHE A 64 29.61 -18.72 15.98
CA PHE A 64 30.17 -18.26 17.26
C PHE A 64 30.79 -16.87 17.06
N SER A 65 30.32 -15.89 17.82
CA SER A 65 30.84 -14.52 17.75
C SER A 65 32.13 -14.32 18.52
N GLN A 66 32.30 -15.04 19.63
CA GLN A 66 33.48 -15.01 20.49
C GLN A 66 33.79 -16.44 21.01
N LYS A 67 34.98 -16.61 21.66
CA LYS A 67 35.39 -17.89 22.25
C LYS A 67 34.83 -18.11 23.68
N ASP A 68 33.86 -17.34 24.08
CA ASP A 68 33.24 -17.32 25.43
C ASP A 68 31.94 -18.14 25.52
N GLY A 69 31.56 -18.85 24.44
CA GLY A 69 30.31 -19.60 24.37
C GLY A 69 29.11 -18.80 23.82
N THR A 70 29.26 -17.51 23.54
CA THR A 70 28.23 -16.74 22.83
C THR A 70 28.10 -17.20 21.39
N TRP A 71 26.88 -17.45 20.94
CA TRP A 71 26.58 -17.93 19.61
C TRP A 71 25.43 -17.15 18.95
N ASN A 72 25.44 -17.13 17.63
CA ASN A 72 24.39 -16.52 16.85
C ASN A 72 23.31 -17.58 16.57
N SER A 73 22.11 -17.36 17.10
CA SER A 73 21.02 -18.30 16.95
C SER A 73 20.34 -18.15 15.57
N HIS A 74 20.51 -19.16 14.71
CA HIS A 74 19.81 -19.26 13.43
C HIS A 74 18.31 -19.47 13.62
N VAL A 75 17.90 -20.11 14.72
CA VAL A 75 16.49 -20.32 15.08
C VAL A 75 15.82 -18.99 15.41
N ASP A 76 16.49 -18.14 16.20
CA ASP A 76 15.95 -16.83 16.57
C ASP A 76 15.80 -15.93 15.34
N LEU A 77 16.73 -16.00 14.39
CA LEU A 77 16.60 -15.30 13.11
C LEU A 77 15.40 -15.80 12.30
N GLY A 78 15.20 -17.12 12.27
CA GLY A 78 14.05 -17.74 11.58
C GLY A 78 12.70 -17.40 12.20
N LEU A 79 12.67 -17.13 13.52
CA LEU A 79 11.47 -16.70 14.25
C LEU A 79 11.25 -15.19 14.19
N TRP A 80 12.34 -14.41 14.10
CA TRP A 80 12.30 -12.96 14.08
C TRP A 80 11.82 -12.40 12.74
N ALA A 81 12.16 -13.08 11.62
CA ALA A 81 11.96 -12.56 10.27
C ALA A 81 10.50 -12.64 9.80
N ASP A 82 10.05 -11.59 9.13
CA ASP A 82 8.82 -11.59 8.31
C ASP A 82 9.09 -12.10 6.88
N ALA A 83 10.34 -11.98 6.40
CA ALA A 83 10.82 -12.59 5.15
C ALA A 83 12.34 -12.76 5.17
N MET A 84 12.85 -13.71 4.36
CA MET A 84 14.26 -13.80 4.05
C MET A 84 14.49 -13.51 2.57
N VAL A 85 15.50 -12.67 2.28
CA VAL A 85 15.92 -12.35 0.90
C VAL A 85 17.36 -12.78 0.74
N ILE A 86 17.67 -13.62 -0.25
CA ILE A 86 19.05 -14.03 -0.55
C ILE A 86 19.47 -13.36 -1.86
N ALA A 87 20.21 -12.28 -1.74
CA ALA A 87 20.58 -11.39 -2.85
C ALA A 87 21.99 -10.79 -2.66
N PRO A 88 22.98 -11.18 -3.49
CA PRO A 88 22.92 -12.19 -4.55
C PRO A 88 22.88 -13.62 -4.02
N CYS A 89 22.32 -14.55 -4.81
CA CYS A 89 22.39 -15.99 -4.57
C CYS A 89 23.21 -16.69 -5.67
N THR A 90 24.37 -17.25 -5.30
CA THR A 90 25.26 -17.97 -6.24
C THR A 90 24.77 -19.39 -6.51
N ALA A 91 25.24 -20.00 -7.60
CA ALA A 91 24.99 -21.41 -7.94
C ALA A 91 25.38 -22.36 -6.80
N ALA A 92 26.49 -22.10 -6.09
CA ALA A 92 26.92 -22.88 -4.94
C ALA A 92 25.88 -22.83 -3.80
N SER A 93 25.37 -21.63 -3.48
CA SER A 93 24.34 -21.45 -2.44
C SER A 93 23.01 -22.08 -2.85
N LEU A 94 22.60 -21.96 -4.12
CA LEU A 94 21.41 -22.64 -4.66
C LEU A 94 21.52 -24.17 -4.48
N GLY A 95 22.67 -24.73 -4.84
CA GLY A 95 22.91 -26.18 -4.68
C GLY A 95 22.86 -26.63 -3.22
N LYS A 96 23.45 -25.87 -2.30
CA LYS A 96 23.42 -26.15 -0.85
C LYS A 96 22.02 -26.10 -0.29
N MET A 97 21.26 -25.05 -0.63
CA MET A 97 19.85 -24.90 -0.18
C MET A 97 18.96 -26.02 -0.71
N ALA A 98 19.08 -26.35 -2.02
CA ALA A 98 18.28 -27.39 -2.65
C ALA A 98 18.53 -28.79 -2.08
N ASN A 99 19.75 -29.04 -1.56
CA ASN A 99 20.14 -30.33 -1.02
C ASN A 99 20.34 -30.34 0.52
N GLY A 100 20.02 -29.27 1.21
CA GLY A 100 20.07 -29.21 2.68
C GLY A 100 21.48 -29.24 3.27
N VAL A 101 22.50 -28.74 2.57
CA VAL A 101 23.89 -28.73 3.04
C VAL A 101 24.17 -27.51 3.93
N ALA A 102 23.96 -27.67 5.24
CA ALA A 102 24.04 -26.62 6.25
C ALA A 102 25.50 -26.40 6.74
N ASP A 103 26.39 -25.98 5.86
CA ASP A 103 27.82 -25.81 6.14
C ASP A 103 28.24 -24.40 6.56
N ASN A 104 27.30 -23.46 6.59
CA ASN A 104 27.54 -22.08 6.99
C ASN A 104 26.27 -21.44 7.59
N MET A 105 26.44 -20.32 8.27
CA MET A 105 25.38 -19.64 9.00
C MET A 105 24.19 -19.25 8.11
N LEU A 106 24.41 -18.83 6.86
CA LEU A 106 23.34 -18.41 5.97
C LEU A 106 22.45 -19.59 5.59
N ILE A 107 23.03 -20.73 5.17
CA ILE A 107 22.24 -21.91 4.78
C ILE A 107 21.51 -22.50 5.99
N THR A 108 22.15 -22.51 7.18
CA THR A 108 21.50 -22.97 8.41
C THR A 108 20.31 -22.07 8.79
N THR A 109 20.46 -20.74 8.64
CA THR A 109 19.36 -19.80 8.83
C THR A 109 18.22 -20.05 7.82
N TYR A 110 18.57 -20.27 6.54
CA TYR A 110 17.60 -20.64 5.51
C TYR A 110 16.79 -21.90 5.89
N LEU A 111 17.45 -22.96 6.32
CA LEU A 111 16.78 -24.22 6.71
C LEU A 111 15.91 -24.10 7.96
N SER A 112 16.15 -23.07 8.77
CA SER A 112 15.37 -22.76 9.98
C SER A 112 14.27 -21.72 9.74
N MET A 113 14.19 -21.18 8.51
CA MET A 113 13.29 -20.08 8.18
C MET A 113 11.83 -20.53 8.12
N LYS A 114 10.95 -19.86 8.85
CA LYS A 114 9.51 -20.07 8.78
C LYS A 114 8.80 -19.06 7.87
N ALA A 115 9.44 -17.89 7.69
CA ALA A 115 8.95 -16.84 6.84
C ALA A 115 9.21 -17.15 5.34
N PRO A 116 8.48 -16.51 4.41
CA PRO A 116 8.74 -16.68 2.98
C PRO A 116 10.17 -16.29 2.61
N VAL A 117 10.75 -17.05 1.69
CA VAL A 117 12.12 -16.86 1.22
C VAL A 117 12.13 -16.43 -0.25
N PHE A 118 12.82 -15.33 -0.52
CA PHE A 118 13.03 -14.75 -1.84
C PHE A 118 14.49 -14.95 -2.25
N ILE A 119 14.71 -15.46 -3.45
CA ILE A 119 16.04 -15.82 -3.95
C ILE A 119 16.29 -15.04 -5.24
N ALA A 120 17.33 -14.20 -5.24
CA ALA A 120 17.80 -13.46 -6.42
C ALA A 120 19.10 -14.08 -6.96
N PRO A 121 19.04 -14.98 -7.95
CA PRO A 121 20.21 -15.63 -8.52
C PRO A 121 21.16 -14.62 -9.18
N ALA A 122 22.48 -14.89 -9.07
CA ALA A 122 23.52 -14.11 -9.72
C ALA A 122 24.69 -15.02 -10.10
N MET A 123 24.91 -15.20 -11.39
CA MET A 123 25.97 -16.06 -11.93
C MET A 123 26.17 -15.78 -13.43
N ASP A 124 27.21 -16.37 -14.01
CA ASP A 124 27.43 -16.31 -15.45
C ASP A 124 26.31 -17.01 -16.24
N LEU A 125 26.14 -16.62 -17.50
CA LEU A 125 25.11 -17.12 -18.41
C LEU A 125 25.07 -18.64 -18.52
N ASP A 126 26.24 -19.27 -18.71
CA ASP A 126 26.34 -20.73 -18.89
C ASP A 126 26.10 -21.48 -17.58
N MET A 127 26.53 -20.92 -16.46
CA MET A 127 26.21 -21.41 -15.11
C MET A 127 24.70 -21.36 -14.86
N TYR A 128 24.02 -20.28 -15.27
CA TYR A 128 22.57 -20.16 -15.10
C TYR A 128 21.82 -21.18 -15.95
N LYS A 129 22.25 -21.41 -17.21
CA LYS A 129 21.66 -22.42 -18.11
C LYS A 129 21.99 -23.85 -17.75
N HIS A 130 22.99 -24.08 -16.92
CA HIS A 130 23.45 -25.45 -16.61
C HIS A 130 22.30 -26.28 -16.00
N PRO A 131 22.10 -27.53 -16.45
CA PRO A 131 20.99 -28.38 -16.00
C PRO A 131 20.90 -28.53 -14.49
N SER A 132 22.04 -28.61 -13.77
CA SER A 132 22.03 -28.66 -12.30
C SER A 132 21.51 -27.40 -11.65
N THR A 133 21.83 -26.23 -12.20
CA THR A 133 21.32 -24.94 -11.71
C THR A 133 19.81 -24.84 -11.91
N GLN A 134 19.32 -25.20 -13.10
CA GLN A 134 17.89 -25.20 -13.40
C GLN A 134 17.12 -26.18 -12.50
N LYS A 135 17.66 -27.39 -12.30
CA LYS A 135 17.10 -28.39 -11.38
C LYS A 135 17.03 -27.85 -9.93
N ASN A 136 18.11 -27.21 -9.46
CA ASN A 136 18.13 -26.63 -8.11
C ASN A 136 17.08 -25.50 -7.96
N LEU A 137 16.90 -24.65 -8.97
CA LEU A 137 15.89 -23.62 -8.98
C LEU A 137 14.47 -24.20 -8.95
N GLU A 138 14.20 -25.26 -9.74
CA GLU A 138 12.91 -25.97 -9.71
C GLU A 138 12.65 -26.61 -8.34
N THR A 139 13.66 -27.26 -7.76
CA THR A 139 13.56 -27.83 -6.41
C THR A 139 13.21 -26.78 -5.38
N LEU A 140 13.89 -25.63 -5.42
CA LEU A 140 13.65 -24.53 -4.49
C LEU A 140 12.25 -23.90 -4.68
N ARG A 141 11.76 -23.80 -5.93
CA ARG A 141 10.36 -23.40 -6.19
C ARG A 141 9.39 -24.43 -5.59
N GLY A 142 9.69 -25.72 -5.75
CA GLY A 142 8.89 -26.79 -5.16
C GLY A 142 8.83 -26.76 -3.62
N TYR A 143 9.84 -26.20 -2.98
CA TYR A 143 9.85 -25.94 -1.53
C TYR A 143 9.07 -24.67 -1.12
N GLY A 144 8.48 -23.95 -2.07
CA GLY A 144 7.72 -22.73 -1.82
C GLY A 144 8.57 -21.46 -1.80
N ASN A 145 9.83 -21.50 -2.24
CA ASN A 145 10.65 -20.30 -2.34
C ASN A 145 10.30 -19.46 -3.58
N HIS A 146 10.34 -18.15 -3.43
CA HIS A 146 10.09 -17.18 -4.50
C HIS A 146 11.37 -16.86 -5.24
N ILE A 147 11.50 -17.35 -6.47
CA ILE A 147 12.66 -17.06 -7.31
C ILE A 147 12.43 -15.76 -8.06
N ILE A 148 13.25 -14.76 -7.77
CA ILE A 148 13.31 -13.50 -8.51
C ILE A 148 14.22 -13.73 -9.71
N GLU A 149 13.64 -13.76 -10.91
CA GLU A 149 14.38 -14.08 -12.12
C GLU A 149 15.53 -13.09 -12.35
N PRO A 150 16.74 -13.57 -12.72
CA PRO A 150 17.83 -12.68 -13.03
C PRO A 150 17.55 -11.86 -14.28
N ALA A 151 18.02 -10.60 -14.27
CA ALA A 151 17.89 -9.68 -15.39
C ALA A 151 18.77 -10.10 -16.59
N ASN A 152 18.38 -9.65 -17.78
CA ASN A 152 19.23 -9.69 -18.97
C ASN A 152 20.19 -8.49 -18.97
N GLY A 153 21.42 -8.68 -19.44
CA GLY A 153 22.37 -7.60 -19.61
C GLY A 153 23.82 -8.06 -19.61
N PHE A 154 24.74 -7.09 -19.59
CA PHE A 154 26.16 -7.38 -19.52
C PHE A 154 26.53 -8.00 -18.17
N LEU A 155 27.27 -9.08 -18.22
CA LEU A 155 27.82 -9.81 -17.10
C LEU A 155 29.28 -9.39 -16.84
N ALA A 156 29.81 -9.68 -15.66
CA ALA A 156 31.20 -9.37 -15.34
C ALA A 156 32.21 -10.12 -16.22
N SER A 157 31.81 -11.22 -16.84
CA SER A 157 32.59 -11.96 -17.84
C SER A 157 32.68 -11.27 -19.21
N GLY A 158 31.94 -10.18 -19.43
CA GLY A 158 31.83 -9.53 -20.72
C GLY A 158 30.78 -10.14 -21.66
N LEU A 159 30.14 -11.23 -21.24
CA LEU A 159 29.02 -11.82 -21.98
C LEU A 159 27.72 -11.05 -21.73
N GLU A 160 26.77 -11.13 -22.66
CA GLU A 160 25.46 -10.54 -22.53
C GLU A 160 24.39 -11.65 -22.47
N GLY A 161 23.53 -11.58 -21.46
CA GLY A 161 22.45 -12.54 -21.30
C GLY A 161 21.82 -12.57 -19.92
N LYS A 162 21.04 -13.63 -19.66
CA LYS A 162 20.34 -13.85 -18.40
C LYS A 162 21.27 -14.46 -17.36
N GLY A 163 21.46 -13.79 -16.21
CA GLY A 163 22.35 -14.23 -15.12
C GLY A 163 22.71 -13.09 -14.16
N ARG A 164 22.45 -11.84 -14.55
CA ARG A 164 22.67 -10.66 -13.72
C ARG A 164 21.64 -10.61 -12.61
N MET A 165 22.08 -10.42 -11.36
CA MET A 165 21.16 -10.19 -10.25
C MET A 165 20.17 -9.07 -10.59
N GLU A 166 18.89 -9.29 -10.35
CA GLU A 166 17.83 -8.30 -10.54
C GLU A 166 18.15 -6.99 -9.80
N GLU A 167 17.60 -5.89 -10.27
CA GLU A 167 17.83 -4.59 -9.66
C GLU A 167 17.17 -4.48 -8.28
N PRO A 168 17.81 -3.79 -7.32
CA PRO A 168 17.30 -3.67 -5.94
C PRO A 168 15.86 -3.19 -5.85
N GLU A 169 15.47 -2.24 -6.69
CA GLU A 169 14.14 -1.66 -6.74
C GLU A 169 13.09 -2.72 -7.10
N ASN A 170 13.38 -3.59 -8.06
CA ASN A 170 12.48 -4.67 -8.50
C ASN A 170 12.38 -5.78 -7.46
N ILE A 171 13.48 -6.06 -6.73
CA ILE A 171 13.47 -6.99 -5.59
C ILE A 171 12.54 -6.46 -4.49
N VAL A 172 12.65 -5.17 -4.14
CA VAL A 172 11.78 -4.53 -3.15
C VAL A 172 10.32 -4.54 -3.62
N GLN A 173 10.07 -4.23 -4.88
CA GLN A 173 8.71 -4.29 -5.45
C GLN A 173 8.10 -5.70 -5.36
N SER A 174 8.90 -6.75 -5.60
CA SER A 174 8.44 -8.14 -5.46
C SER A 174 8.03 -8.47 -4.02
N LEU A 175 8.76 -7.96 -3.02
CA LEU A 175 8.40 -8.09 -1.61
C LEU A 175 7.12 -7.31 -1.28
N GLU A 176 7.02 -6.06 -1.72
CA GLU A 176 5.82 -5.24 -1.51
C GLU A 176 4.58 -5.90 -2.13
N TYR A 177 4.70 -6.45 -3.33
CA TYR A 177 3.64 -7.20 -3.99
C TYR A 177 3.21 -8.42 -3.17
N PHE A 178 4.17 -9.25 -2.75
CA PHE A 178 3.90 -10.44 -1.94
C PHE A 178 3.17 -10.10 -0.63
N PHE A 179 3.65 -9.11 0.12
CA PHE A 179 3.00 -8.72 1.36
C PHE A 179 1.62 -8.12 1.13
N SER A 180 1.39 -7.42 0.01
CA SER A 180 0.07 -6.92 -0.36
C SER A 180 -0.91 -8.04 -0.70
N GLU A 181 -0.47 -9.03 -1.50
CA GLU A 181 -1.27 -10.20 -1.87
C GLU A 181 -1.65 -11.04 -0.64
N SER A 182 -0.69 -11.28 0.27
CA SER A 182 -0.94 -12.02 1.53
C SER A 182 -2.00 -11.34 2.40
N ILE A 183 -1.98 -10.02 2.44
CA ILE A 183 -2.99 -9.24 3.15
C ILE A 183 -4.32 -9.33 2.40
N ASN A 184 -4.31 -9.15 1.09
CA ASN A 184 -5.51 -9.18 0.26
C ASN A 184 -6.20 -10.55 0.30
N SER A 185 -5.45 -11.66 0.23
CA SER A 185 -6.02 -13.01 0.34
C SER A 185 -6.72 -13.23 1.68
N LYS A 186 -6.12 -12.77 2.79
CA LYS A 186 -6.71 -12.86 4.12
C LYS A 186 -8.03 -12.10 4.24
N TYR A 187 -8.17 -10.95 3.56
CA TYR A 187 -9.43 -10.20 3.53
C TYR A 187 -10.44 -10.78 2.55
N ALA A 188 -9.98 -11.30 1.39
CA ALA A 188 -10.85 -12.02 0.45
C ALA A 188 -11.47 -13.28 1.06
N GLU A 189 -10.72 -13.99 1.92
CA GLU A 189 -11.23 -15.16 2.66
C GLU A 189 -12.32 -14.82 3.69
N ARG A 190 -12.37 -13.57 4.19
CA ARG A 190 -13.40 -13.17 5.14
C ARG A 190 -14.81 -13.20 4.51
N GLY A 191 -14.96 -12.69 3.28
CA GLY A 191 -16.24 -12.61 2.59
C GLY A 191 -17.33 -11.89 3.39
N ASP A 192 -16.94 -11.03 4.33
CA ASP A 192 -17.81 -10.41 5.33
C ASP A 192 -18.74 -9.33 4.74
N LEU A 193 -18.50 -8.93 3.48
CA LEU A 193 -19.40 -8.10 2.68
C LEU A 193 -20.08 -8.86 1.52
N GLN A 194 -20.02 -10.19 1.52
CA GLN A 194 -20.67 -10.99 0.47
C GLN A 194 -22.18 -10.68 0.39
N GLY A 195 -22.66 -10.39 -0.82
CA GLY A 195 -24.05 -10.04 -1.08
C GLY A 195 -24.48 -8.63 -0.68
N LYS A 196 -23.56 -7.82 -0.14
CA LYS A 196 -23.80 -6.40 0.18
C LYS A 196 -23.48 -5.49 -1.00
N THR A 197 -24.24 -4.42 -1.15
CA THR A 197 -23.97 -3.34 -2.13
C THR A 197 -23.57 -2.08 -1.41
N ILE A 198 -22.38 -1.56 -1.72
CA ILE A 198 -21.79 -0.38 -1.08
C ILE A 198 -21.63 0.73 -2.11
N LEU A 199 -22.22 1.90 -1.85
CA LEU A 199 -22.04 3.11 -2.63
C LEU A 199 -20.90 3.94 -2.03
N ILE A 200 -19.96 4.41 -2.87
CA ILE A 200 -18.84 5.24 -2.43
C ILE A 200 -18.75 6.47 -3.32
N THR A 201 -18.66 7.67 -2.73
CA THR A 201 -18.32 8.88 -3.49
C THR A 201 -16.84 9.19 -3.31
N ALA A 202 -16.14 9.57 -4.38
CA ALA A 202 -14.69 9.81 -4.38
C ALA A 202 -14.30 11.02 -5.25
N GLY A 203 -13.13 11.59 -4.99
CA GLY A 203 -12.57 12.69 -5.77
C GLY A 203 -13.15 14.06 -5.39
N PRO A 204 -12.74 15.12 -6.10
CA PRO A 204 -13.32 16.46 -5.99
C PRO A 204 -14.58 16.59 -6.84
N THR A 205 -15.35 17.68 -6.65
CA THR A 205 -16.24 18.21 -7.68
C THR A 205 -15.67 19.49 -8.26
N TYR A 206 -15.95 19.74 -9.54
CA TYR A 206 -15.54 20.94 -10.26
C TYR A 206 -16.77 21.76 -10.65
N GLU A 207 -16.87 22.95 -10.05
CA GLU A 207 -17.96 23.87 -10.31
C GLU A 207 -17.51 24.91 -11.35
N ARG A 208 -17.95 24.74 -12.60
CA ARG A 208 -17.48 25.56 -13.72
C ARG A 208 -17.79 27.03 -13.54
N LEU A 209 -16.81 27.90 -13.74
CA LEU A 209 -16.95 29.35 -13.91
C LEU A 209 -17.22 29.70 -15.36
N ASP A 210 -16.47 29.05 -16.25
CA ASP A 210 -16.54 29.20 -17.70
C ASP A 210 -15.99 27.91 -18.35
N PRO A 211 -15.93 27.77 -19.69
CA PRO A 211 -15.43 26.57 -20.36
C PRO A 211 -13.96 26.18 -20.02
N VAL A 212 -13.22 27.03 -19.29
CA VAL A 212 -11.79 26.85 -19.03
C VAL A 212 -11.48 26.74 -17.53
N ARG A 213 -12.26 27.39 -16.67
CA ARG A 213 -11.98 27.54 -15.22
C ARG A 213 -13.11 27.02 -14.36
N PHE A 214 -12.73 26.52 -13.19
CA PHE A 214 -13.66 25.97 -12.19
C PHE A 214 -13.22 26.30 -10.76
N ILE A 215 -14.13 26.15 -9.81
CA ILE A 215 -13.87 26.09 -8.37
C ILE A 215 -13.91 24.62 -7.99
N GLY A 216 -12.94 24.16 -7.20
CA GLY A 216 -12.87 22.78 -6.73
C GLY A 216 -11.91 22.59 -5.57
N ASN A 217 -11.87 21.37 -5.04
CA ASN A 217 -11.02 20.98 -3.93
C ASN A 217 -9.77 20.23 -4.40
N TYR A 218 -8.69 20.22 -3.60
CA TYR A 218 -7.43 19.53 -3.91
C TYR A 218 -7.49 17.99 -3.75
N SER A 219 -8.67 17.39 -3.69
CA SER A 219 -8.83 15.95 -3.51
C SER A 219 -8.25 15.18 -4.69
N SER A 220 -7.47 14.15 -4.41
CA SER A 220 -6.95 13.21 -5.40
C SER A 220 -7.83 11.97 -5.62
N GLY A 221 -8.86 11.76 -4.79
CA GLY A 221 -9.71 10.58 -4.84
C GLY A 221 -9.13 9.33 -4.18
N LYS A 222 -7.83 9.28 -3.88
CA LYS A 222 -7.11 8.07 -3.41
C LYS A 222 -7.81 7.33 -2.25
N MET A 223 -8.39 8.05 -1.29
CA MET A 223 -9.06 7.41 -0.14
C MET A 223 -10.33 6.67 -0.56
N GLY A 224 -11.19 7.29 -1.38
CA GLY A 224 -12.41 6.67 -1.87
C GLY A 224 -12.15 5.45 -2.76
N PHE A 225 -11.11 5.52 -3.59
CA PHE A 225 -10.67 4.37 -4.39
C PHE A 225 -10.13 3.24 -3.52
N ALA A 226 -9.35 3.53 -2.48
CA ALA A 226 -8.86 2.52 -1.55
C ALA A 226 -10.01 1.82 -0.79
N LEU A 227 -11.06 2.58 -0.41
CA LEU A 227 -12.28 2.01 0.19
C LEU A 227 -13.02 1.09 -0.79
N ALA A 228 -13.13 1.50 -2.06
CA ALA A 228 -13.80 0.71 -3.10
C ALA A 228 -13.08 -0.62 -3.35
N GLU A 229 -11.76 -0.61 -3.43
CA GLU A 229 -10.95 -1.83 -3.59
C GLU A 229 -11.05 -2.76 -2.38
N ASP A 230 -11.04 -2.24 -1.13
CA ASP A 230 -11.20 -3.07 0.07
C ASP A 230 -12.61 -3.71 0.14
N CYS A 231 -13.67 -2.99 -0.25
CA CYS A 231 -15.02 -3.54 -0.32
C CYS A 231 -15.12 -4.69 -1.34
N ILE A 232 -14.52 -4.54 -2.55
CA ILE A 232 -14.49 -5.60 -3.56
C ILE A 232 -13.73 -6.82 -3.03
N LEU A 233 -12.56 -6.63 -2.39
CA LEU A 233 -11.80 -7.72 -1.81
C LEU A 233 -12.58 -8.52 -0.77
N ARG A 234 -13.53 -7.90 -0.09
CA ARG A 234 -14.42 -8.54 0.90
C ARG A 234 -15.73 -9.10 0.32
N GLY A 235 -15.88 -9.07 -1.01
CA GLY A 235 -17.01 -9.67 -1.73
C GLY A 235 -18.23 -8.76 -1.91
N ALA A 236 -18.11 -7.44 -1.65
CA ALA A 236 -19.19 -6.50 -1.92
C ALA A 236 -19.38 -6.23 -3.42
N LYS A 237 -20.61 -5.89 -3.82
CA LYS A 237 -20.86 -5.11 -5.04
C LYS A 237 -20.61 -3.64 -4.73
N VAL A 238 -19.76 -2.97 -5.53
CA VAL A 238 -19.38 -1.56 -5.28
C VAL A 238 -19.86 -0.67 -6.43
N ILE A 239 -20.56 0.41 -6.07
CA ILE A 239 -20.90 1.53 -6.96
C ILE A 239 -20.04 2.72 -6.54
N LEU A 240 -19.09 3.10 -7.41
CA LEU A 240 -18.16 4.20 -7.17
C LEU A 240 -18.55 5.42 -8.00
N ILE A 241 -19.05 6.47 -7.34
CA ILE A 241 -19.32 7.76 -8.00
C ILE A 241 -18.08 8.62 -7.87
N ALA A 242 -17.37 8.84 -8.96
CA ALA A 242 -16.07 9.49 -8.99
C ALA A 242 -16.13 10.86 -9.65
N GLY A 243 -15.73 11.90 -8.92
CA GLY A 243 -15.41 13.19 -9.51
C GLY A 243 -14.13 13.15 -10.36
N PRO A 244 -13.71 14.27 -10.97
CA PRO A 244 -12.60 14.29 -11.93
C PRO A 244 -11.27 13.88 -11.30
N VAL A 245 -10.83 12.67 -11.58
CA VAL A 245 -9.55 12.08 -11.13
C VAL A 245 -8.97 11.19 -12.24
N SER A 246 -7.63 11.04 -12.25
CA SER A 246 -6.91 10.16 -13.18
C SER A 246 -6.75 8.72 -12.67
N LEU A 247 -7.30 8.39 -11.50
CA LEU A 247 -7.20 7.06 -10.92
C LEU A 247 -8.03 6.03 -11.70
N THR A 248 -7.51 4.83 -11.81
CA THR A 248 -8.22 3.65 -12.31
C THR A 248 -8.65 2.77 -11.13
N CYS A 249 -9.64 1.92 -11.33
CA CYS A 249 -10.11 0.93 -10.34
C CYS A 249 -10.29 -0.44 -11.00
N SER A 250 -10.52 -1.46 -10.19
CA SER A 250 -10.86 -2.80 -10.64
C SER A 250 -12.06 -2.77 -11.60
N ALA A 251 -12.04 -3.59 -12.65
CA ALA A 251 -13.16 -3.76 -13.58
C ALA A 251 -14.43 -4.33 -12.91
N ALA A 252 -14.32 -4.89 -11.70
CA ALA A 252 -15.43 -5.37 -10.90
C ALA A 252 -16.22 -4.23 -10.22
N ILE A 253 -15.69 -3.01 -10.18
CA ILE A 253 -16.34 -1.83 -9.61
C ILE A 253 -17.21 -1.15 -10.67
N GLU A 254 -18.48 -0.95 -10.36
CA GLU A 254 -19.39 -0.14 -11.17
C GLU A 254 -19.07 1.35 -10.97
N ARG A 255 -18.29 1.94 -11.90
CA ARG A 255 -17.84 3.33 -11.80
C ARG A 255 -18.78 4.25 -12.58
N ILE A 256 -19.19 5.34 -11.94
CA ILE A 256 -19.97 6.45 -12.50
C ILE A 256 -19.13 7.72 -12.39
N ASP A 257 -18.65 8.23 -13.52
CA ASP A 257 -17.91 9.47 -13.56
C ASP A 257 -18.85 10.68 -13.60
N VAL A 258 -18.54 11.68 -12.77
CA VAL A 258 -19.28 12.94 -12.65
C VAL A 258 -18.30 14.11 -12.59
N GLU A 259 -18.76 15.33 -12.90
CA GLU A 259 -17.91 16.51 -12.83
C GLU A 259 -18.31 17.45 -11.67
N SER A 260 -19.60 17.74 -11.53
CA SER A 260 -20.11 18.74 -10.60
C SER A 260 -20.76 18.12 -9.35
N CYS A 261 -20.98 18.95 -8.33
CA CYS A 261 -21.76 18.58 -7.16
C CYS A 261 -23.18 18.11 -7.52
N ASN A 262 -23.84 18.78 -8.48
CA ASN A 262 -25.18 18.40 -8.89
C ASN A 262 -25.20 17.02 -9.54
N GLU A 263 -24.25 16.71 -10.43
CA GLU A 263 -24.15 15.38 -11.04
C GLU A 263 -23.86 14.30 -10.00
N MET A 264 -22.95 14.57 -9.04
CA MET A 264 -22.67 13.66 -7.93
C MET A 264 -23.89 13.45 -7.04
N TYR A 265 -24.63 14.51 -6.76
CA TYR A 265 -25.90 14.44 -6.00
C TYR A 265 -26.91 13.56 -6.70
N ASP A 266 -27.20 13.84 -7.99
CA ASP A 266 -28.19 13.10 -8.76
C ASP A 266 -27.84 11.59 -8.88
N ALA A 267 -26.56 11.29 -9.14
CA ALA A 267 -26.05 9.92 -9.19
C ALA A 267 -26.20 9.22 -7.82
N THR A 268 -25.82 9.91 -6.72
CA THR A 268 -25.89 9.34 -5.38
C THR A 268 -27.32 9.06 -4.94
N VAL A 269 -28.23 9.99 -5.17
CA VAL A 269 -29.66 9.86 -4.82
C VAL A 269 -30.32 8.73 -5.63
N ARG A 270 -29.95 8.59 -6.90
CA ARG A 270 -30.48 7.54 -7.79
C ARG A 270 -30.04 6.14 -7.38
N GLU A 271 -28.77 5.98 -7.00
CA GLU A 271 -28.19 4.65 -6.71
C GLU A 271 -28.35 4.22 -5.25
N TYR A 272 -28.38 5.14 -4.29
CA TYR A 272 -28.43 4.82 -2.85
C TYR A 272 -29.57 3.90 -2.42
N PRO A 273 -30.81 4.01 -2.94
CA PRO A 273 -31.90 3.12 -2.53
C PRO A 273 -31.64 1.63 -2.77
N LYS A 274 -30.67 1.29 -3.63
CA LYS A 274 -30.29 -0.10 -3.96
C LYS A 274 -29.15 -0.63 -3.07
N CYS A 275 -28.61 0.21 -2.17
CA CYS A 275 -27.39 -0.07 -1.44
C CYS A 275 -27.67 -0.40 0.03
N ASP A 276 -26.84 -1.26 0.62
CA ASP A 276 -26.83 -1.55 2.06
C ASP A 276 -26.12 -0.46 2.86
N ALA A 277 -25.12 0.20 2.25
CA ALA A 277 -24.43 1.32 2.87
C ALA A 277 -23.94 2.35 1.85
N ALA A 278 -23.72 3.58 2.32
CA ALA A 278 -23.03 4.61 1.58
C ALA A 278 -21.83 5.17 2.39
N ILE A 279 -20.69 5.37 1.70
CA ILE A 279 -19.50 6.02 2.24
C ILE A 279 -19.26 7.30 1.43
N LEU A 280 -19.57 8.44 2.02
CA LEU A 280 -19.44 9.75 1.38
C LEU A 280 -18.05 10.31 1.66
N CYS A 281 -17.09 9.99 0.79
CA CYS A 281 -15.67 10.33 0.91
C CYS A 281 -15.23 11.45 -0.07
N ALA A 282 -16.07 11.84 -1.03
CA ALA A 282 -15.77 12.90 -1.98
C ALA A 282 -15.58 14.28 -1.29
N ALA A 283 -14.68 15.09 -1.83
CA ALA A 283 -14.51 16.48 -1.44
C ALA A 283 -15.39 17.36 -2.33
N VAL A 284 -16.66 17.42 -1.97
CA VAL A 284 -17.67 18.19 -2.71
C VAL A 284 -17.50 19.68 -2.42
N ALA A 285 -17.66 20.51 -3.42
CA ALA A 285 -17.66 21.97 -3.24
C ALA A 285 -18.97 22.43 -2.55
N ASP A 286 -18.86 23.22 -1.48
CA ASP A 286 -20.00 23.75 -0.73
C ASP A 286 -20.72 24.88 -1.48
N PHE A 287 -20.04 25.51 -2.45
CA PHE A 287 -20.56 26.62 -3.24
C PHE A 287 -20.27 26.43 -4.73
N ARG A 288 -21.17 26.90 -5.57
CA ARG A 288 -21.01 26.98 -7.01
C ARG A 288 -21.33 28.37 -7.55
N PRO A 289 -20.82 28.76 -8.71
CA PRO A 289 -21.25 30.01 -9.35
C PRO A 289 -22.76 30.01 -9.61
N GLU A 290 -23.39 31.13 -9.34
CA GLU A 290 -24.81 31.33 -9.68
C GLU A 290 -25.04 31.22 -11.20
N GLN A 291 -24.11 31.76 -11.97
CA GLN A 291 -24.14 31.73 -13.44
C GLN A 291 -22.82 31.21 -14.00
N ILE A 292 -22.90 30.32 -14.97
CA ILE A 292 -21.75 29.80 -15.72
C ILE A 292 -21.64 30.62 -17.00
N ALA A 293 -20.49 31.24 -17.22
CA ALA A 293 -20.24 32.02 -18.43
C ALA A 293 -20.12 31.10 -19.66
N LYS A 294 -20.82 31.40 -20.73
CA LYS A 294 -20.78 30.63 -22.00
C LYS A 294 -19.41 30.70 -22.70
N HIS A 295 -18.65 31.76 -22.45
CA HIS A 295 -17.34 32.00 -23.01
C HIS A 295 -16.33 32.27 -21.91
N LYS A 296 -15.04 32.03 -22.22
CA LYS A 296 -13.94 32.34 -21.32
C LYS A 296 -14.02 33.79 -20.84
N ILE A 297 -14.16 34.02 -19.56
CA ILE A 297 -14.18 35.36 -18.95
C ILE A 297 -12.85 36.05 -19.26
N LYS A 298 -12.88 37.17 -19.95
CA LYS A 298 -11.70 37.99 -20.21
C LYS A 298 -11.36 38.87 -19.03
N ARG A 299 -10.09 39.20 -18.88
CA ARG A 299 -9.63 40.12 -17.86
C ARG A 299 -10.01 41.53 -18.27
N GLU A 300 -11.00 42.10 -17.61
CA GLU A 300 -11.46 43.48 -17.78
C GLU A 300 -11.35 44.17 -16.40
N GLY A 301 -10.36 45.05 -16.24
CA GLY A 301 -10.08 45.73 -14.98
C GLY A 301 -9.22 44.94 -13.98
N ASP A 302 -9.20 45.41 -12.72
CA ASP A 302 -8.31 44.94 -11.66
C ASP A 302 -8.90 43.83 -10.78
N SER A 303 -10.20 43.55 -10.88
CA SER A 303 -10.90 42.57 -10.07
C SER A 303 -12.01 41.85 -10.84
N LEU A 304 -12.33 40.63 -10.41
CA LEU A 304 -13.49 39.85 -10.86
C LEU A 304 -14.35 39.51 -9.66
N ALA A 305 -15.59 40.01 -9.65
CA ALA A 305 -16.58 39.63 -8.65
C ALA A 305 -17.42 38.43 -9.13
N LEU A 306 -17.61 37.43 -8.29
CA LEU A 306 -18.40 36.24 -8.57
C LEU A 306 -19.46 36.07 -7.45
N THR A 307 -20.71 35.87 -7.85
CA THR A 307 -21.76 35.45 -6.92
C THR A 307 -21.74 33.94 -6.81
N LEU A 308 -21.53 33.42 -5.60
CA LEU A 308 -21.57 32.02 -5.30
C LEU A 308 -22.84 31.66 -4.51
N ILE A 309 -23.48 30.57 -4.91
CA ILE A 309 -24.67 30.05 -4.23
C ILE A 309 -24.35 28.65 -3.65
N PRO A 310 -24.99 28.26 -2.53
CA PRO A 310 -24.77 26.94 -1.92
C PRO A 310 -25.11 25.81 -2.89
N THR A 311 -24.34 24.72 -2.79
CA THR A 311 -24.62 23.46 -3.47
C THR A 311 -25.60 22.60 -2.66
N GLN A 312 -26.04 21.48 -3.25
CA GLN A 312 -26.90 20.51 -2.56
C GLN A 312 -26.10 19.70 -1.56
N ASP A 313 -26.67 19.52 -0.36
CA ASP A 313 -26.04 18.73 0.70
C ASP A 313 -26.36 17.23 0.52
N ILE A 314 -25.47 16.54 -0.20
CA ILE A 314 -25.59 15.09 -0.49
C ILE A 314 -25.76 14.29 0.81
N ALA A 315 -24.89 14.52 1.80
CA ALA A 315 -24.92 13.77 3.05
C ALA A 315 -26.21 13.97 3.85
N ALA A 316 -26.72 15.19 3.92
CA ALA A 316 -27.99 15.45 4.59
C ALA A 316 -29.19 14.82 3.87
N THR A 317 -29.16 14.78 2.54
CA THR A 317 -30.21 14.16 1.74
C THR A 317 -30.18 12.64 1.92
N ILE A 318 -29.03 12.01 1.79
CA ILE A 318 -28.87 10.57 2.00
C ILE A 318 -29.25 10.15 3.42
N GLY A 319 -28.87 10.96 4.43
CA GLY A 319 -29.26 10.71 5.82
C GLY A 319 -30.78 10.73 6.06
N LYS A 320 -31.51 11.58 5.34
CA LYS A 320 -32.99 11.59 5.38
C LYS A 320 -33.62 10.42 4.63
N MET A 321 -32.98 9.93 3.58
CA MET A 321 -33.44 8.78 2.79
C MET A 321 -33.14 7.45 3.47
N LYS A 322 -32.16 7.42 4.38
CA LYS A 322 -31.64 6.23 5.03
C LYS A 322 -32.74 5.46 5.76
N SER A 323 -32.93 4.19 5.40
CA SER A 323 -33.75 3.26 6.15
C SER A 323 -32.99 2.68 7.36
N GLU A 324 -33.69 2.01 8.29
CA GLU A 324 -33.07 1.36 9.46
C GLU A 324 -32.05 0.28 9.10
N LYS A 325 -32.20 -0.35 7.93
CA LYS A 325 -31.30 -1.41 7.44
C LYS A 325 -30.06 -0.87 6.76
N GLN A 326 -30.04 0.40 6.37
CA GLN A 326 -28.94 1.03 5.65
C GLN A 326 -27.97 1.73 6.59
N ARG A 327 -26.71 1.82 6.18
CA ARG A 327 -25.66 2.53 6.94
C ARG A 327 -25.10 3.71 6.13
N LEU A 328 -24.75 4.76 6.85
CA LEU A 328 -24.19 5.98 6.26
C LEU A 328 -22.92 6.38 6.98
N VAL A 329 -21.83 6.43 6.24
CA VAL A 329 -20.52 6.90 6.67
C VAL A 329 -20.20 8.21 5.97
N VAL A 330 -19.80 9.23 6.72
CA VAL A 330 -19.49 10.55 6.15
C VAL A 330 -18.09 10.98 6.56
N PHE A 331 -17.31 11.45 5.60
CA PHE A 331 -16.02 12.06 5.86
C PHE A 331 -16.18 13.52 6.27
N ALA A 332 -15.35 13.94 7.22
CA ALA A 332 -15.24 15.33 7.62
C ALA A 332 -13.77 15.75 7.62
N LEU A 333 -13.48 16.87 6.99
CA LEU A 333 -12.19 17.55 7.08
C LEU A 333 -12.40 18.84 7.86
N GLU A 334 -11.73 18.98 9.00
CA GLU A 334 -11.88 20.11 9.89
C GLU A 334 -10.54 20.77 10.17
N THR A 335 -10.56 22.07 10.41
CA THR A 335 -9.36 22.87 10.70
C THR A 335 -9.33 23.38 12.14
N ASN A 336 -10.50 23.46 12.78
CA ASN A 336 -10.69 23.94 14.16
C ASN A 336 -11.89 23.24 14.81
N GLU A 337 -11.90 23.16 16.15
CA GLU A 337 -12.96 22.49 16.93
C GLU A 337 -13.41 21.13 16.34
N GLU A 338 -12.45 20.36 15.86
CA GLU A 338 -12.61 19.20 14.96
C GLU A 338 -13.65 18.20 15.48
N GLU A 339 -13.52 17.78 16.75
CA GLU A 339 -14.44 16.80 17.33
C GLU A 339 -15.86 17.36 17.49
N ARG A 340 -15.98 18.58 17.94
CA ARG A 340 -17.29 19.25 18.13
C ARG A 340 -18.03 19.37 16.79
N ASN A 341 -17.30 19.77 15.74
CA ASN A 341 -17.87 19.92 14.40
C ASN A 341 -18.25 18.56 13.81
N ALA A 342 -17.42 17.52 14.01
CA ALA A 342 -17.71 16.16 13.57
C ALA A 342 -18.96 15.59 14.26
N ARG A 343 -19.14 15.78 15.59
CA ARG A 343 -20.34 15.35 16.31
C ARG A 343 -21.61 16.07 15.82
N LYS A 344 -21.54 17.38 15.55
CA LYS A 344 -22.66 18.11 14.95
C LYS A 344 -23.01 17.59 13.54
N LYS A 345 -21.99 17.25 12.75
CA LYS A 345 -22.20 16.63 11.42
C LYS A 345 -22.84 15.26 11.55
N LEU A 346 -22.41 14.42 12.50
CA LEU A 346 -22.98 13.10 12.77
C LEU A 346 -24.50 13.19 12.94
N GLU A 347 -24.96 14.07 13.83
CA GLU A 347 -26.38 14.26 14.13
C GLU A 347 -27.14 14.86 12.93
N ARG A 348 -26.62 15.98 12.37
CA ARG A 348 -27.30 16.69 11.27
C ARG A 348 -27.45 15.84 10.01
N LYS A 349 -26.51 14.91 9.75
CA LYS A 349 -26.50 14.03 8.59
C LYS A 349 -27.11 12.67 8.86
N SER A 350 -27.54 12.39 10.08
CA SER A 350 -28.00 11.06 10.50
C SER A 350 -27.04 9.94 10.14
N ALA A 351 -25.71 10.23 10.20
CA ALA A 351 -24.67 9.28 9.89
C ALA A 351 -24.49 8.26 11.03
N ASP A 352 -24.06 7.03 10.70
CA ASP A 352 -23.76 6.03 11.72
C ASP A 352 -22.42 6.30 12.36
N PHE A 353 -21.44 6.76 11.56
CA PHE A 353 -20.19 7.34 12.07
C PHE A 353 -19.58 8.35 11.10
N ILE A 354 -18.74 9.22 11.64
CA ILE A 354 -17.93 10.19 10.91
C ILE A 354 -16.48 9.70 10.87
N VAL A 355 -15.86 9.77 9.70
CA VAL A 355 -14.42 9.64 9.52
C VAL A 355 -13.83 11.06 9.49
N LEU A 356 -13.23 11.46 10.60
CA LEU A 356 -12.64 12.78 10.77
C LEU A 356 -11.18 12.78 10.32
N ASN A 357 -10.86 13.65 9.38
CA ASN A 357 -9.49 14.00 8.97
C ASN A 357 -9.11 15.35 9.56
N SER A 358 -7.84 15.50 9.97
CA SER A 358 -7.31 16.76 10.47
C SER A 358 -6.30 17.35 9.47
N THR A 359 -6.42 18.64 9.17
CA THR A 359 -5.42 19.37 8.38
C THR A 359 -4.17 19.75 9.20
N ARG A 360 -4.20 19.56 10.51
CA ARG A 360 -3.11 19.93 11.44
C ARG A 360 -1.94 18.95 11.38
N ILE A 361 -2.16 17.75 10.80
CA ILE A 361 -1.14 16.71 10.74
C ILE A 361 -0.48 16.76 9.36
N PRO A 362 0.80 17.15 9.26
CA PRO A 362 1.48 17.23 7.98
C PRO A 362 1.53 15.87 7.25
N GLY A 363 1.28 15.86 5.94
CA GLY A 363 1.42 14.68 5.11
C GLY A 363 0.32 13.62 5.31
N THR A 364 -0.90 14.00 5.73
CA THR A 364 -1.99 13.05 5.98
C THR A 364 -3.29 13.34 5.24
N THR A 365 -3.39 14.44 4.48
CA THR A 365 -4.65 14.83 3.85
C THR A 365 -4.61 14.68 2.32
N PHE A 366 -4.90 15.75 1.59
CA PHE A 366 -4.92 15.73 0.13
C PHE A 366 -3.56 15.40 -0.47
N GLN A 367 -3.54 14.65 -1.57
CA GLN A 367 -2.38 14.24 -2.36
C GLN A 367 -1.36 13.30 -1.66
N SER A 368 -1.46 13.09 -0.35
CA SER A 368 -0.63 12.09 0.36
C SER A 368 -1.09 10.66 0.09
N ASP A 369 -0.18 9.68 0.16
CA ASP A 369 -0.50 8.25 0.14
C ASP A 369 -0.90 7.74 1.53
N ASP A 370 -0.51 8.46 2.59
CA ASP A 370 -0.87 8.17 3.96
C ASP A 370 -2.07 8.99 4.44
N ASN A 371 -2.72 8.50 5.50
CA ASN A 371 -3.76 9.23 6.21
C ASN A 371 -3.71 8.89 7.72
N GLN A 372 -4.25 9.80 8.52
CA GLN A 372 -4.54 9.59 9.93
C GLN A 372 -5.97 10.01 10.19
N ILE A 373 -6.76 9.13 10.80
CA ILE A 373 -8.18 9.35 11.00
C ILE A 373 -8.61 9.19 12.45
N THR A 374 -9.75 9.81 12.76
CA THR A 374 -10.51 9.51 13.98
C THR A 374 -11.91 9.11 13.56
N ILE A 375 -12.38 7.95 13.98
CA ILE A 375 -13.77 7.51 13.81
C ILE A 375 -14.58 7.97 15.01
N ILE A 376 -15.70 8.67 14.74
CA ILE A 376 -16.61 9.19 15.75
C ILE A 376 -18.01 8.66 15.45
N SER A 377 -18.55 7.84 16.33
CA SER A 377 -19.95 7.43 16.37
C SER A 377 -20.67 8.11 17.55
N LYS A 378 -21.95 7.81 17.74
CA LYS A 378 -22.76 8.39 18.82
C LYS A 378 -22.10 8.24 20.18
N ASP A 379 -21.62 7.02 20.50
CA ASP A 379 -21.16 6.66 21.84
C ASP A 379 -19.64 6.38 21.90
N ARG A 380 -18.94 6.41 20.76
CA ARG A 380 -17.53 6.02 20.69
C ARG A 380 -16.69 7.00 19.88
N LYS A 381 -15.43 7.11 20.28
CA LYS A 381 -14.35 7.78 19.55
C LYS A 381 -13.16 6.84 19.48
N LYS A 382 -12.62 6.61 18.30
CA LYS A 382 -11.44 5.80 18.08
C LYS A 382 -10.45 6.53 17.21
N VAL A 383 -9.24 6.74 17.73
CA VAL A 383 -8.13 7.41 17.01
C VAL A 383 -7.26 6.32 16.41
N TYR A 384 -6.85 6.52 15.19
CA TYR A 384 -5.94 5.63 14.47
C TYR A 384 -4.63 6.34 14.17
N ASP A 385 -3.55 5.60 14.14
CA ASP A 385 -2.23 6.12 13.79
C ASP A 385 -2.15 6.44 12.29
N LYS A 386 -1.16 7.26 11.93
CA LYS A 386 -0.83 7.55 10.54
C LYS A 386 -0.35 6.28 9.84
N LYS A 387 -0.98 5.94 8.71
CA LYS A 387 -0.66 4.76 7.91
C LYS A 387 -1.16 4.90 6.46
N PRO A 388 -0.75 3.99 5.53
CA PRO A 388 -1.19 4.02 4.14
C PRO A 388 -2.71 4.01 4.02
N LYS A 389 -3.25 4.75 3.04
CA LYS A 389 -4.70 4.86 2.79
C LYS A 389 -5.39 3.52 2.57
N SER A 390 -4.69 2.53 2.04
CA SER A 390 -5.20 1.16 1.92
C SER A 390 -5.45 0.50 3.28
N GLU A 391 -4.61 0.75 4.26
CA GLU A 391 -4.79 0.23 5.63
C GLU A 391 -5.85 1.03 6.39
N VAL A 392 -5.89 2.34 6.19
CA VAL A 392 -6.97 3.19 6.73
C VAL A 392 -8.33 2.77 6.18
N ALA A 393 -8.40 2.41 4.89
CA ALA A 393 -9.62 1.89 4.28
C ALA A 393 -10.11 0.62 5.01
N ARG A 394 -9.21 -0.31 5.32
CA ARG A 394 -9.53 -1.52 6.09
C ARG A 394 -10.15 -1.22 7.45
N ASP A 395 -9.58 -0.27 8.21
CA ASP A 395 -10.14 0.12 9.51
C ASP A 395 -11.55 0.68 9.39
N ILE A 396 -11.81 1.51 8.36
CA ILE A 396 -13.12 2.10 8.12
C ILE A 396 -14.12 1.01 7.72
N ILE A 397 -13.72 0.07 6.86
CA ILE A 397 -14.60 -1.02 6.44
C ILE A 397 -14.82 -2.03 7.58
N ASP A 398 -13.81 -2.30 8.44
CA ASP A 398 -13.99 -3.12 9.64
C ASP A 398 -15.06 -2.51 10.58
N GLU A 399 -15.06 -1.18 10.77
CA GLU A 399 -16.10 -0.50 11.56
C GLU A 399 -17.46 -0.58 10.87
N LEU A 400 -17.53 -0.41 9.54
CA LEU A 400 -18.78 -0.53 8.78
C LEU A 400 -19.37 -1.95 8.87
N VAL A 401 -18.54 -2.99 8.69
CA VAL A 401 -18.96 -4.40 8.80
C VAL A 401 -19.56 -4.70 10.16
N SER A 402 -19.03 -4.11 11.24
CA SER A 402 -19.59 -4.28 12.59
C SER A 402 -21.02 -3.74 12.75
N LEU A 403 -21.52 -2.95 11.79
CA LEU A 403 -22.85 -2.33 11.81
C LEU A 403 -23.82 -2.98 10.79
N LEU A 404 -23.31 -3.75 9.81
CA LEU A 404 -24.10 -4.41 8.75
C LEU A 404 -24.57 -5.81 9.11
#